data_1086ec5fc8ab99880ae97408b6535de6
#
_entry.id   1086ec5fc8ab99880ae97408b6535de6
#
_cell.length_a   1.000
_cell.length_b   1.000
_cell.length_c   1.000
_cell.angle_alpha   90.00
_cell.angle_beta   90.00
_cell.angle_gamma   90.00
#
_symmetry.space_group_name_H-M   'P 1'
#
loop_
_entity.id
_entity.type
_entity.pdbx_description
1 polymer ?
#
loop_
_entity_poly.entity_id
_entity_poly.type
_entity_poly.pdbx_seq_one_letter_code
_entity_poly.pdbx_strand_id
1 'polypeptide(L)'
;MGEHNPDVDAWFERYDNPMKDVVHRMREIILDADPRVDECIKWQAPTFTYKGNIASFFPKSKQHASLMFHQGASIPGTFPRLEGGGDTGRFLKVADLDDAEAARPELESIVRAWCDWRDA
;
A
#
# COMPACT_ATOMS: atom_id res chain seq x y z
N MET A 1 -13.92 -2.44 -7.00
CA MET A 1 -13.49 -1.38 -6.09
C MET A 1 -13.61 -1.85 -4.65
N GLY A 2 -12.53 -1.78 -3.87
CA GLY A 2 -12.55 -2.13 -2.46
C GLY A 2 -13.36 -1.12 -1.64
N GLU A 3 -13.96 -1.57 -0.57
CA GLU A 3 -14.74 -0.73 0.31
C GLU A 3 -13.85 -0.09 1.38
N HIS A 4 -14.17 1.15 1.73
CA HIS A 4 -13.48 1.84 2.83
C HIS A 4 -13.90 1.24 4.17
N ASN A 5 -12.91 1.00 5.03
CA ASN A 5 -13.14 0.50 6.37
C ASN A 5 -13.28 1.70 7.33
N PRO A 6 -14.35 1.76 8.14
CA PRO A 6 -14.55 2.88 9.08
C PRO A 6 -13.40 3.08 10.07
N ASP A 7 -12.72 2.00 10.48
CA ASP A 7 -11.58 2.10 11.39
C ASP A 7 -10.41 2.80 10.73
N VAL A 8 -10.21 2.57 9.43
CA VAL A 8 -9.17 3.25 8.65
C VAL A 8 -9.54 4.71 8.44
N ASP A 9 -10.82 5.00 8.15
CA ASP A 9 -11.30 6.39 8.04
C ASP A 9 -11.02 7.16 9.33
N ALA A 10 -11.32 6.56 10.48
CA ALA A 10 -11.08 7.17 11.79
C ALA A 10 -9.58 7.36 12.05
N TRP A 11 -8.75 6.41 11.60
CA TRP A 11 -7.30 6.54 11.71
C TRP A 11 -6.80 7.78 10.96
N PHE A 12 -7.28 8.00 9.72
CA PHE A 12 -6.89 9.17 8.93
C PHE A 12 -7.34 10.48 9.56
N GLU A 13 -8.49 10.52 10.22
CA GLU A 13 -8.95 11.71 10.92
C GLU A 13 -7.98 12.13 12.03
N ARG A 14 -7.31 11.19 12.67
CA ARG A 14 -6.35 11.43 13.75
C ARG A 14 -4.92 11.58 13.27
N TYR A 15 -4.65 11.17 12.04
CA TYR A 15 -3.28 11.13 11.50
C TYR A 15 -2.80 12.55 11.21
N ASP A 16 -1.73 12.96 11.89
CA ASP A 16 -1.12 14.27 11.72
C ASP A 16 0.32 14.10 11.23
N ASN A 17 0.53 14.28 9.93
CA ASN A 17 1.83 14.09 9.28
C ASN A 17 1.82 14.85 7.96
N PRO A 18 2.97 15.47 7.56
CA PRO A 18 3.06 16.16 6.26
C PRO A 18 2.70 15.26 5.07
N MET A 19 2.86 13.96 5.21
CA MET A 19 2.56 13.00 4.14
C MET A 19 1.09 12.51 4.14
N LYS A 20 0.23 13.05 4.99
CA LYS A 20 -1.16 12.59 5.11
C LYS A 20 -1.88 12.51 3.78
N ASP A 21 -1.80 13.54 2.97
CA ASP A 21 -2.50 13.59 1.70
C ASP A 21 -1.95 12.56 0.71
N VAL A 22 -0.64 12.34 0.73
CA VAL A 22 0.02 11.34 -0.13
C VAL A 22 -0.38 9.93 0.29
N VAL A 23 -0.36 9.64 1.60
CA VAL A 23 -0.77 8.35 2.15
C VAL A 23 -2.24 8.09 1.81
N HIS A 24 -3.10 9.09 1.96
CA HIS A 24 -4.51 8.97 1.64
C HIS A 24 -4.74 8.68 0.16
N ARG A 25 -3.99 9.35 -0.71
CA ARG A 25 -4.08 9.11 -2.17
C ARG A 25 -3.65 7.69 -2.52
N MET A 26 -2.57 7.20 -1.91
CA MET A 26 -2.11 5.82 -2.11
C MET A 26 -3.17 4.80 -1.66
N ARG A 27 -3.85 5.07 -0.54
CA ARG A 27 -4.98 4.25 -0.08
C ARG A 27 -6.03 4.10 -1.17
N GLU A 28 -6.43 5.20 -1.79
CA GLU A 28 -7.44 5.18 -2.83
C GLU A 28 -6.97 4.40 -4.06
N ILE A 29 -5.73 4.60 -4.48
CA ILE A 29 -5.15 3.87 -5.61
C ILE A 29 -5.19 2.36 -5.35
N ILE A 30 -4.81 1.93 -4.15
CA ILE A 30 -4.76 0.51 -3.79
C ILE A 30 -6.16 -0.10 -3.78
N LEU A 31 -7.13 0.57 -3.15
CA LEU A 31 -8.50 0.05 -3.08
C LEU A 31 -9.17 0.03 -4.46
N ASP A 32 -8.87 1.00 -5.31
CA ASP A 32 -9.41 1.05 -6.67
C ASP A 32 -8.74 0.06 -7.62
N ALA A 33 -7.54 -0.40 -7.28
CA ALA A 33 -6.77 -1.29 -8.15
C ALA A 33 -7.44 -2.65 -8.33
N ASP A 34 -8.10 -3.16 -7.29
CA ASP A 34 -8.69 -4.51 -7.34
C ASP A 34 -9.81 -4.63 -6.31
N PRO A 35 -11.01 -5.07 -6.69
CA PRO A 35 -12.14 -5.19 -5.77
C PRO A 35 -11.97 -6.28 -4.70
N ARG A 36 -10.99 -7.16 -4.85
CA ARG A 36 -10.70 -8.19 -3.85
C ARG A 36 -10.00 -7.66 -2.61
N VAL A 37 -9.41 -6.46 -2.68
CA VAL A 37 -8.61 -5.89 -1.59
C VAL A 37 -9.52 -5.37 -0.49
N ASP A 38 -9.19 -5.74 0.76
CA ASP A 38 -9.76 -5.17 1.97
C ASP A 38 -8.71 -4.32 2.69
N GLU A 39 -9.14 -3.49 3.61
CA GLU A 39 -8.25 -2.73 4.46
C GLU A 39 -8.65 -2.87 5.93
N CYS A 40 -7.69 -2.69 6.81
CA CYS A 40 -7.90 -2.72 8.26
C CYS A 40 -6.76 -1.99 8.95
N ILE A 41 -6.82 -1.92 10.28
CA ILE A 41 -5.72 -1.38 11.08
C ILE A 41 -4.97 -2.55 11.72
N LYS A 42 -3.68 -2.64 11.45
CA LYS A 42 -2.76 -3.57 12.11
C LYS A 42 -1.49 -2.82 12.44
N TRP A 43 -0.87 -3.16 13.56
CA TRP A 43 0.37 -2.49 14.00
C TRP A 43 0.20 -0.97 14.02
N GLN A 44 -1.00 -0.49 14.38
CA GLN A 44 -1.37 0.92 14.46
C GLN A 44 -1.27 1.66 13.11
N ALA A 45 -1.41 0.95 12.00
CA ALA A 45 -1.31 1.53 10.65
C ALA A 45 -2.31 0.91 9.68
N PRO A 46 -2.73 1.67 8.65
CA PRO A 46 -3.55 1.09 7.58
C PRO A 46 -2.82 -0.06 6.90
N THR A 47 -3.52 -1.17 6.78
CA THR A 47 -2.99 -2.42 6.22
C THR A 47 -3.98 -2.95 5.19
N PHE A 48 -3.48 -3.39 4.04
CA PHE A 48 -4.28 -3.93 2.95
C PHE A 48 -4.12 -5.44 2.90
N THR A 49 -5.25 -6.13 2.72
CA THR A 49 -5.29 -7.59 2.80
C THR A 49 -6.08 -8.22 1.66
N TYR A 50 -5.65 -9.39 1.25
CA TYR A 50 -6.43 -10.35 0.48
C TYR A 50 -5.75 -11.70 0.63
N LYS A 51 -6.40 -12.63 1.36
CA LYS A 51 -5.81 -13.95 1.66
C LYS A 51 -4.40 -13.80 2.23
N GLY A 52 -4.24 -12.83 3.13
CA GLY A 52 -2.99 -12.48 3.77
C GLY A 52 -2.72 -10.99 3.69
N ASN A 53 -1.68 -10.51 4.35
CA ASN A 53 -1.33 -9.11 4.39
C ASN A 53 -0.55 -8.72 3.13
N ILE A 54 -1.11 -7.82 2.33
CA ILE A 54 -0.44 -7.30 1.14
C ILE A 54 0.63 -6.29 1.55
N ALA A 55 0.20 -5.21 2.21
CA ALA A 55 1.06 -4.08 2.53
C ALA A 55 0.52 -3.27 3.69
N SER A 56 1.42 -2.59 4.40
CA SER A 56 1.08 -1.65 5.48
C SER A 56 1.88 -0.38 5.33
N PHE A 57 1.28 0.76 5.68
CA PHE A 57 2.01 2.03 5.71
C PHE A 57 2.95 2.09 6.90
N PHE A 58 4.04 2.83 6.72
CA PHE A 58 4.93 3.24 7.81
C PHE A 58 4.58 4.69 8.15
N PRO A 59 3.72 4.92 9.17
CA PRO A 59 3.07 6.23 9.34
C PRO A 59 3.98 7.31 9.90
N LYS A 60 5.16 6.97 10.41
CA LYS A 60 6.08 7.94 11.01
C LYS A 60 6.97 8.64 9.99
N SER A 61 7.06 8.14 8.78
CA SER A 61 7.87 8.74 7.73
C SER A 61 7.33 10.12 7.35
N LYS A 62 8.19 11.14 7.30
CA LYS A 62 7.79 12.53 7.05
C LYS A 62 8.31 13.10 5.73
N GLN A 63 9.28 12.44 5.10
CA GLN A 63 9.88 12.92 3.86
C GLN A 63 9.30 12.24 2.64
N HIS A 64 8.65 11.10 2.84
CA HIS A 64 7.98 10.35 1.78
C HIS A 64 6.91 9.46 2.42
N ALA A 65 5.92 9.06 1.64
CA ALA A 65 4.98 8.03 2.06
C ALA A 65 5.63 6.67 1.81
N SER A 66 5.72 5.85 2.84
CA SER A 66 6.39 4.55 2.76
C SER A 66 5.38 3.43 2.97
N LEU A 67 5.32 2.52 2.00
CA LEU A 67 4.43 1.37 2.03
C LEU A 67 5.27 0.10 2.00
N MET A 68 5.10 -0.75 3.03
CA MET A 68 5.83 -2.00 3.10
C MET A 68 4.97 -3.15 2.61
N PHE A 69 5.43 -3.82 1.55
CA PHE A 69 4.84 -5.08 1.09
C PHE A 69 5.49 -6.22 1.85
N HIS A 70 4.73 -6.87 2.72
CA HIS A 70 5.26 -7.86 3.66
C HIS A 70 5.93 -9.05 2.98
N GLN A 71 5.44 -9.43 1.81
CA GLN A 71 6.00 -10.51 0.99
C GLN A 71 6.35 -10.01 -0.40
N GLY A 72 6.80 -8.75 -0.48
CA GLY A 72 7.09 -8.10 -1.77
C GLY A 72 8.09 -8.84 -2.63
N ALA A 73 9.06 -9.51 -2.01
CA ALA A 73 10.06 -10.30 -2.73
C ALA A 73 9.46 -11.50 -3.49
N SER A 74 8.30 -11.99 -3.04
CA SER A 74 7.66 -13.18 -3.61
C SER A 74 6.55 -12.86 -4.60
N ILE A 75 6.10 -11.61 -4.68
CA ILE A 75 5.03 -11.23 -5.60
C ILE A 75 5.52 -11.39 -7.04
N PRO A 76 4.81 -12.18 -7.89
CA PRO A 76 5.26 -12.39 -9.26
C PRO A 76 5.29 -11.10 -10.08
N GLY A 77 6.38 -10.88 -10.81
CA GLY A 77 6.53 -9.70 -11.67
C GLY A 77 7.81 -8.95 -11.38
N THR A 78 8.04 -7.90 -12.16
CA THR A 78 9.18 -7.00 -11.99
C THR A 78 8.66 -5.61 -11.65
N PHE A 79 9.07 -5.09 -10.50
CA PHE A 79 8.57 -3.81 -10.00
C PHE A 79 9.75 -2.91 -9.61
N PRO A 80 10.18 -2.02 -10.50
CA PRO A 80 11.38 -1.19 -10.26
C PRO A 80 11.29 -0.29 -9.02
N ARG A 81 10.08 0.12 -8.61
CA ARG A 81 9.92 0.97 -7.43
C ARG A 81 10.05 0.21 -6.11
N LEU A 82 9.97 -1.11 -6.14
CA LEU A 82 10.14 -1.89 -4.91
C LEU A 82 11.60 -1.91 -4.50
N GLU A 83 11.87 -1.44 -3.29
CA GLU A 83 13.21 -1.34 -2.72
C GLU A 83 13.38 -2.28 -1.56
N GLY A 84 14.60 -2.67 -1.29
CA GLY A 84 14.96 -3.48 -0.14
C GLY A 84 15.75 -4.71 -0.52
N GLY A 85 16.09 -5.49 0.50
CA GLY A 85 16.84 -6.73 0.36
C GLY A 85 16.21 -7.84 1.19
N GLY A 86 16.79 -9.03 1.11
CA GLY A 86 16.30 -10.18 1.88
C GLY A 86 15.19 -10.93 1.16
N ASP A 87 14.56 -11.84 1.89
CA ASP A 87 13.70 -12.87 1.29
C ASP A 87 12.21 -12.54 1.32
N THR A 88 11.79 -11.48 2.01
CA THR A 88 10.38 -11.21 2.22
C THR A 88 9.96 -9.78 1.88
N GLY A 89 10.30 -8.82 2.70
CA GLY A 89 9.75 -7.46 2.60
C GLY A 89 10.35 -6.60 1.50
N ARG A 90 9.53 -5.73 0.95
CA ARG A 90 9.95 -4.66 0.02
C ARG A 90 9.19 -3.39 0.34
N PHE A 91 9.81 -2.24 0.08
CA PHE A 91 9.22 -0.93 0.32
C PHE A 91 8.96 -0.21 -0.99
N LEU A 92 7.84 0.50 -1.05
CA LEU A 92 7.55 1.46 -2.11
C LEU A 92 7.43 2.83 -1.47
N LYS A 93 8.24 3.79 -1.94
CA LYS A 93 8.27 5.14 -1.39
C LYS A 93 7.77 6.14 -2.43
N VAL A 94 6.96 7.08 -1.97
CA VAL A 94 6.36 8.11 -2.82
C VAL A 94 6.62 9.47 -2.17
N ALA A 95 7.22 10.39 -2.92
CA ALA A 95 7.69 11.66 -2.39
C ALA A 95 6.57 12.70 -2.19
N ASP A 96 5.61 12.74 -3.10
CA ASP A 96 4.52 13.72 -3.09
C ASP A 96 3.34 13.22 -3.92
N LEU A 97 2.32 14.07 -4.09
CA LEU A 97 1.12 13.71 -4.86
C LEU A 97 1.42 13.44 -6.33
N ASP A 98 2.31 14.21 -6.94
CA ASP A 98 2.71 13.98 -8.34
C ASP A 98 3.41 12.64 -8.49
N ASP A 99 4.28 12.30 -7.54
CA ASP A 99 4.97 11.00 -7.54
C ASP A 99 3.99 9.85 -7.31
N ALA A 100 2.94 10.07 -6.51
CA ALA A 100 1.88 9.07 -6.32
C ALA A 100 1.19 8.75 -7.65
N GLU A 101 0.87 9.76 -8.45
CA GLU A 101 0.27 9.55 -9.76
C GLU A 101 1.25 8.86 -10.72
N ALA A 102 2.53 9.20 -10.66
CA ALA A 102 3.57 8.53 -11.46
C ALA A 102 3.74 7.05 -11.07
N ALA A 103 3.59 6.74 -9.77
CA ALA A 103 3.71 5.38 -9.25
C ALA A 103 2.45 4.54 -9.47
N ARG A 104 1.32 5.17 -9.77
CA ARG A 104 0.00 4.51 -9.84
C ARG A 104 -0.02 3.26 -10.69
N PRO A 105 0.46 3.26 -11.96
CA PRO A 105 0.40 2.05 -12.78
C PRO A 105 1.15 0.87 -12.16
N GLU A 106 2.32 1.13 -11.59
CA GLU A 106 3.11 0.07 -10.96
C GLU A 106 2.44 -0.41 -9.66
N LEU A 107 1.93 0.51 -8.84
CA LEU A 107 1.24 0.16 -7.61
C LEU A 107 0.00 -0.70 -7.89
N GLU A 108 -0.78 -0.32 -8.90
CA GLU A 108 -1.94 -1.11 -9.33
C GLU A 108 -1.51 -2.50 -9.78
N SER A 109 -0.42 -2.60 -10.54
CA SER A 109 0.11 -3.88 -11.03
C SER A 109 0.56 -4.78 -9.88
N ILE A 110 1.21 -4.21 -8.87
CA ILE A 110 1.65 -4.98 -7.69
C ILE A 110 0.46 -5.56 -6.94
N VAL A 111 -0.57 -4.76 -6.72
CA VAL A 111 -1.77 -5.19 -5.99
C VAL A 111 -2.49 -6.30 -6.75
N ARG A 112 -2.66 -6.14 -8.06
CA ARG A 112 -3.30 -7.17 -8.89
C ARG A 112 -2.47 -8.45 -8.94
N ALA A 113 -1.15 -8.32 -9.02
CA ALA A 113 -0.25 -9.47 -9.02
C ALA A 113 -0.36 -10.27 -7.71
N TRP A 114 -0.48 -9.60 -6.58
CA TRP A 114 -0.72 -10.27 -5.30
C TRP A 114 -2.03 -11.05 -5.33
N CYS A 115 -3.12 -10.40 -5.73
CA CYS A 115 -4.45 -11.02 -5.73
C CYS A 115 -4.50 -12.22 -6.67
N ASP A 116 -3.93 -12.10 -7.87
CA ASP A 116 -3.88 -13.18 -8.84
C ASP A 116 -3.02 -14.35 -8.33
N TRP A 117 -1.90 -14.02 -7.71
CA TRP A 117 -1.01 -15.04 -7.13
C TRP A 117 -1.70 -15.83 -6.02
N ARG A 118 -2.45 -15.14 -5.15
CA ARG A 118 -3.15 -15.80 -4.05
C ARG A 118 -4.34 -16.63 -4.51
N ASP A 119 -4.89 -16.33 -5.68
CA ASP A 119 -5.99 -17.09 -6.28
C ASP A 119 -5.51 -18.22 -7.19
N ALA A 120 -4.24 -18.28 -7.48
CA ALA A 120 -3.66 -19.31 -8.36
C ALA A 120 -3.63 -20.68 -7.68
#